data_95dffde5c8a4d295a8e5852062ff976f
#
_entry.id   95dffde5c8a4d295a8e5852062ff976f
#
_cell.length_a   1.000
_cell.length_b   1.000
_cell.length_c   1.000
_cell.angle_alpha   90.00
_cell.angle_beta   90.00
_cell.angle_gamma   90.00
#
_symmetry.space_group_name_H-M   'P 1'
#
loop_
_entity.id
_entity.type
_entity.pdbx_description
1 polymer ?
#
loop_
_entity_poly.entity_id
_entity_poly.type
_entity_poly.pdbx_seq_one_letter_code
_entity_poly.pdbx_strand_id
1 'polypeptide(L)'
;MPQPWPVASASLLRGDQHPLHRRPRCEEEDLGMPIPDSAHAVSVCLPTWADVVGYEEKDGRILAKMQTGYPRFFLHPLINQVRARLPAKAGQEVLPFASAVAARQCAAMTGGQAQQVEGLWAAYFPTEVLAVARAYWQHTGRILSSRAAEDWLTSGRLQPKDDALDQVMRERLAGWSGAPASRISLHPSGMAAIFSAFEAVTLRRQGRRNVMFGFPYTDTLKILEKFGVGVEFLPQGDQSDLERLKRLLQTESIAGIFCEFPSNPLLQVPHLPHLHALAAAHGVPVIVDDTIGTFHNVNILPHADLIATSLTKAISGEGDVMAGSLVINPSGLLADQPTPGRDSGLYAADLKVLERNSRDFPTRMRQANANAERLARFLADHPTIEEVFYPGLDPSTVYQDLQKPGGGFGAVLSFLPHQGATSTPHIFERLNLSRGISLGTHYSLVCPYVQLAHYHELDWARSCGIDPFLLRISVGSEPWPTLKERFTRALS
;
A
#
# COMPACT_ATOMS: atom_id res chain seq x y z
N MET A 1 -9.54 32.88 -15.36
CA MET A 1 -8.23 32.35 -14.94
C MET A 1 -8.33 32.10 -13.45
N PRO A 2 -8.24 30.85 -12.94
CA PRO A 2 -8.19 30.62 -11.51
C PRO A 2 -6.86 31.15 -10.96
N GLN A 3 -6.94 31.85 -9.82
CA GLN A 3 -5.77 32.38 -9.14
C GLN A 3 -4.80 31.25 -8.74
N PRO A 4 -3.47 31.46 -8.80
CA PRO A 4 -2.52 30.48 -8.33
C PRO A 4 -2.68 30.27 -6.82
N TRP A 5 -2.69 29.00 -6.41
CA TRP A 5 -2.75 28.57 -5.01
C TRP A 5 -1.66 29.25 -4.17
N PRO A 6 -1.96 29.63 -2.92
CA PRO A 6 -0.94 30.21 -2.06
C PRO A 6 0.22 29.23 -1.88
N VAL A 7 1.41 29.71 -2.19
CA VAL A 7 2.68 29.02 -1.99
C VAL A 7 2.75 28.55 -0.54
N ALA A 8 3.09 27.28 -0.34
CA ALA A 8 3.28 26.67 0.97
C ALA A 8 4.07 27.60 1.91
N SER A 9 3.61 27.68 3.14
CA SER A 9 4.23 28.51 4.18
C SER A 9 5.74 28.26 4.23
N ALA A 10 6.52 29.35 4.33
CA ALA A 10 7.98 29.40 4.30
C ALA A 10 8.71 28.57 5.37
N SER A 11 8.02 27.78 6.19
CA SER A 11 8.60 26.85 7.17
C SER A 11 9.18 25.58 6.54
N LEU A 12 8.67 25.14 5.38
CA LEU A 12 9.18 23.96 4.66
C LEU A 12 10.42 24.28 3.78
N LEU A 13 10.72 25.56 3.54
CA LEU A 13 11.92 26.00 2.81
C LEU A 13 13.13 26.26 3.72
N ARG A 14 12.98 26.22 5.03
CA ARG A 14 14.09 26.24 5.98
C ARG A 14 14.36 24.81 6.41
N GLY A 15 15.48 24.26 5.98
CA GLY A 15 16.12 22.98 6.24
C GLY A 15 15.91 22.25 7.58
N ASP A 16 14.71 22.27 8.13
CA ASP A 16 14.34 21.46 9.29
C ASP A 16 14.13 20.02 8.80
N GLN A 17 15.19 19.25 8.94
CA GLN A 17 15.18 17.82 8.65
C GLN A 17 14.15 17.13 9.54
N HIS A 18 13.34 16.25 8.94
CA HIS A 18 12.44 15.37 9.70
C HIS A 18 13.22 14.68 10.84
N PRO A 19 12.66 14.54 12.06
CA PRO A 19 13.38 13.95 13.20
C PRO A 19 14.03 12.61 12.90
N LEU A 20 13.38 11.75 12.10
CA LEU A 20 13.90 10.45 11.71
C LEU A 20 15.04 10.51 10.67
N HIS A 21 15.33 11.68 10.08
CA HIS A 21 16.57 11.87 9.31
C HIS A 21 17.80 11.89 10.21
N ARG A 22 17.67 12.42 11.43
CA ARG A 22 18.78 12.54 12.39
C ARG A 22 18.90 11.30 13.26
N ARG A 23 17.77 10.78 13.73
CA ARG A 23 17.67 9.59 14.59
C ARG A 23 16.67 8.60 14.01
N PRO A 24 17.08 7.73 13.10
CA PRO A 24 16.23 6.63 12.65
C PRO A 24 15.80 5.72 13.81
N ARG A 25 14.66 5.09 13.69
CA ARG A 25 14.21 4.04 14.63
C ARG A 25 14.84 2.70 14.20
N CYS A 26 15.96 2.34 14.82
CA CYS A 26 16.73 1.14 14.42
C CYS A 26 17.53 0.51 15.56
N GLU A 27 17.50 1.08 16.77
CA GLU A 27 18.21 0.53 17.91
C GLU A 27 17.35 -0.53 18.63
N GLU A 28 17.97 -1.42 19.40
CA GLU A 28 17.24 -2.52 20.10
C GLU A 28 16.13 -2.00 21.04
N GLU A 29 16.35 -0.84 21.67
CA GLU A 29 15.32 -0.18 22.50
C GLU A 29 14.13 0.35 21.72
N ASP A 30 14.23 0.51 20.40
CA ASP A 30 13.15 0.95 19.53
C ASP A 30 12.16 -0.19 19.18
N LEU A 31 12.39 -1.42 19.63
CA LEU A 31 11.53 -2.56 19.33
C LEU A 31 10.07 -2.28 19.72
N GLY A 32 9.18 -2.39 18.75
CA GLY A 32 7.74 -2.19 18.93
C GLY A 32 7.31 -0.73 18.96
N MET A 33 8.25 0.24 18.85
CA MET A 33 7.92 1.65 18.82
C MET A 33 7.31 2.07 17.48
N PRO A 34 6.39 3.06 17.48
CA PRO A 34 5.76 3.57 16.27
C PRO A 34 6.76 4.29 15.36
N ILE A 35 6.54 4.18 14.05
CA ILE A 35 7.24 4.92 13.02
C ILE A 35 6.21 5.60 12.12
N PRO A 36 6.06 6.95 12.15
CA PRO A 36 6.76 7.94 12.99
C PRO A 36 6.32 7.88 14.47
N ASP A 37 6.83 8.80 15.28
CA ASP A 37 6.40 8.99 16.67
C ASP A 37 4.99 9.60 16.72
N SER A 38 3.97 8.75 16.54
CA SER A 38 2.56 9.11 16.46
C SER A 38 1.70 7.95 16.96
N ALA A 39 0.65 8.28 17.73
CA ALA A 39 -0.36 7.30 18.14
C ALA A 39 -1.11 6.66 16.94
N HIS A 40 -1.02 7.26 15.75
CA HIS A 40 -1.67 6.80 14.53
C HIS A 40 -0.68 6.27 13.50
N ALA A 41 0.55 5.98 13.91
CA ALA A 41 1.59 5.46 13.03
C ALA A 41 1.13 4.17 12.33
N VAL A 42 1.47 4.05 11.06
CA VAL A 42 1.14 2.88 10.23
C VAL A 42 2.35 1.96 10.00
N SER A 43 3.39 2.13 10.79
CA SER A 43 4.59 1.28 10.77
C SER A 43 5.12 1.14 12.19
N VAL A 44 5.92 0.11 12.39
CA VAL A 44 6.50 -0.25 13.70
C VAL A 44 7.94 -0.67 13.50
N CYS A 45 8.79 -0.38 14.47
CA CYS A 45 10.19 -0.76 14.44
C CYS A 45 10.38 -2.23 14.83
N LEU A 46 11.07 -2.98 13.98
CA LEU A 46 11.60 -4.32 14.22
C LEU A 46 13.12 -4.25 13.99
N PRO A 47 13.91 -3.97 15.03
CA PRO A 47 15.29 -3.54 14.86
C PRO A 47 16.28 -4.63 14.47
N THR A 48 16.04 -5.88 14.84
CA THR A 48 16.93 -7.00 14.50
C THR A 48 16.27 -8.01 13.59
N TRP A 49 17.07 -8.83 12.92
CA TRP A 49 16.53 -9.94 12.12
C TRP A 49 15.76 -10.94 12.97
N ALA A 50 16.24 -11.18 14.19
CA ALA A 50 15.52 -12.02 15.15
C ALA A 50 14.16 -11.46 15.56
N ASP A 51 14.03 -10.12 15.68
CA ASP A 51 12.73 -9.47 15.95
C ASP A 51 11.75 -9.62 14.79
N VAL A 52 12.26 -9.55 13.54
CA VAL A 52 11.44 -9.80 12.35
C VAL A 52 10.90 -11.22 12.35
N VAL A 53 11.76 -12.22 12.56
CA VAL A 53 11.36 -13.63 12.64
C VAL A 53 10.40 -13.85 13.81
N GLY A 54 10.73 -13.37 15.00
CA GLY A 54 9.87 -13.52 16.18
C GLY A 54 8.50 -12.83 16.05
N TYR A 55 8.43 -11.72 15.30
CA TYR A 55 7.14 -11.08 14.98
C TYR A 55 6.25 -11.99 14.12
N GLU A 56 6.80 -12.63 13.09
CA GLU A 56 6.04 -13.54 12.24
C GLU A 56 5.71 -14.88 12.93
N GLU A 57 6.60 -15.38 13.76
CA GLU A 57 6.37 -16.57 14.59
C GLU A 57 5.44 -16.33 15.80
N LYS A 58 4.98 -15.08 15.99
CA LYS A 58 4.11 -14.68 17.10
C LYS A 58 4.76 -14.89 18.47
N ASP A 59 6.07 -14.66 18.57
CA ASP A 59 6.78 -14.71 19.86
C ASP A 59 6.16 -13.71 20.84
N GLY A 60 5.67 -14.23 21.97
CA GLY A 60 5.00 -13.41 22.98
C GLY A 60 5.88 -12.29 23.56
N ARG A 61 7.21 -12.47 23.57
CA ARG A 61 8.16 -11.45 24.05
C ARG A 61 8.22 -10.26 23.08
N ILE A 62 8.18 -10.52 21.78
CA ILE A 62 8.16 -9.48 20.75
C ILE A 62 6.79 -8.80 20.75
N LEU A 63 5.71 -9.58 20.69
CA LEU A 63 4.36 -9.04 20.64
C LEU A 63 4.00 -8.18 21.87
N ALA A 64 4.54 -8.51 23.04
CA ALA A 64 4.34 -7.72 24.27
C ALA A 64 4.95 -6.31 24.22
N LYS A 65 5.95 -6.08 23.38
CA LYS A 65 6.59 -4.77 23.19
C LYS A 65 5.90 -3.91 22.10
N MET A 66 5.02 -4.50 21.30
CA MET A 66 4.38 -3.83 20.17
C MET A 66 3.39 -2.75 20.65
N GLN A 67 3.75 -1.48 20.47
CA GLN A 67 2.86 -0.34 20.75
C GLN A 67 1.91 -0.06 19.59
N THR A 68 2.30 -0.44 18.37
CA THR A 68 1.52 -0.33 17.14
C THR A 68 1.96 -1.40 16.15
N GLY A 69 1.39 -1.37 14.96
CA GLY A 69 1.76 -2.21 13.82
C GLY A 69 1.05 -1.69 12.58
N TYR A 70 1.25 -2.32 11.43
CA TYR A 70 0.47 -1.96 10.27
C TYR A 70 -1.01 -2.31 10.51
N PRO A 71 -1.94 -1.32 10.48
CA PRO A 71 -3.28 -1.49 11.09
C PRO A 71 -4.14 -2.62 10.54
N ARG A 72 -3.85 -3.14 9.34
CA ARG A 72 -4.57 -4.28 8.77
C ARG A 72 -4.06 -5.62 9.30
N PHE A 73 -2.78 -5.72 9.64
CA PHE A 73 -2.17 -6.94 10.19
C PHE A 73 -2.19 -6.98 11.71
N PHE A 74 -2.14 -5.81 12.32
CA PHE A 74 -2.12 -5.63 13.76
C PHE A 74 -3.34 -4.84 14.21
N LEU A 75 -4.15 -5.39 15.13
CA LEU A 75 -5.26 -4.62 15.72
C LEU A 75 -4.70 -3.55 16.64
N HIS A 76 -4.84 -2.31 16.20
CA HIS A 76 -4.39 -1.15 16.95
C HIS A 76 -4.96 -1.14 18.39
N PRO A 77 -4.21 -0.68 19.41
CA PRO A 77 -4.69 -0.62 20.80
C PRO A 77 -6.03 0.09 20.96
N LEU A 78 -6.26 1.20 20.24
CA LEU A 78 -7.54 1.91 20.23
C LEU A 78 -8.68 1.06 19.66
N ILE A 79 -8.42 0.24 18.63
CA ILE A 79 -9.42 -0.70 18.09
C ILE A 79 -9.77 -1.76 19.12
N ASN A 80 -8.78 -2.29 19.85
CA ASN A 80 -9.04 -3.25 20.93
C ASN A 80 -9.85 -2.63 22.09
N GLN A 81 -9.63 -1.34 22.42
CA GLN A 81 -10.44 -0.62 23.39
C GLN A 81 -11.89 -0.43 22.90
N VAL A 82 -12.09 -0.11 21.61
CA VAL A 82 -13.42 -0.05 21.00
C VAL A 82 -14.12 -1.41 21.12
N ARG A 83 -13.43 -2.50 20.74
CA ARG A 83 -13.97 -3.86 20.85
C ARG A 83 -14.40 -4.22 22.29
N ALA A 84 -13.59 -3.83 23.27
CA ALA A 84 -13.90 -4.08 24.68
C ALA A 84 -15.14 -3.31 25.19
N ARG A 85 -15.48 -2.15 24.59
CA ARG A 85 -16.67 -1.36 24.95
C ARG A 85 -17.94 -1.78 24.18
N LEU A 86 -17.78 -2.44 23.03
CA LEU A 86 -18.92 -2.90 22.25
C LEU A 86 -19.62 -4.09 22.95
N PRO A 87 -20.97 -4.12 23.00
CA PRO A 87 -21.71 -5.15 23.74
C PRO A 87 -21.69 -6.50 23.01
N ALA A 88 -20.69 -7.33 23.25
CA ALA A 88 -20.65 -8.72 22.77
C ALA A 88 -21.18 -9.69 23.84
N LYS A 89 -21.93 -10.72 23.41
CA LYS A 89 -22.43 -11.81 24.28
C LYS A 89 -21.34 -12.85 24.48
N ALA A 90 -21.48 -13.70 25.49
CA ALA A 90 -20.59 -14.84 25.67
C ALA A 90 -20.54 -15.71 24.40
N GLY A 91 -19.34 -16.10 23.96
CA GLY A 91 -19.13 -16.86 22.72
C GLY A 91 -19.21 -16.03 21.43
N GLN A 92 -19.32 -14.70 21.55
CA GLN A 92 -19.27 -13.80 20.41
C GLN A 92 -18.00 -12.94 20.42
N GLU A 93 -17.52 -12.67 19.22
CA GLU A 93 -16.50 -11.69 18.90
C GLU A 93 -17.11 -10.49 18.16
N VAL A 94 -16.41 -9.36 18.18
CA VAL A 94 -16.84 -8.14 17.48
C VAL A 94 -15.67 -7.46 16.79
N LEU A 95 -15.94 -6.97 15.57
CA LEU A 95 -15.00 -6.09 14.84
C LEU A 95 -15.74 -4.82 14.38
N PRO A 96 -15.18 -3.63 14.66
CA PRO A 96 -15.71 -2.36 14.18
C PRO A 96 -15.24 -2.08 12.73
N PHE A 97 -16.07 -1.42 11.92
CA PHE A 97 -15.79 -1.14 10.52
C PHE A 97 -16.00 0.34 10.17
N ALA A 98 -15.38 0.78 9.06
CA ALA A 98 -15.50 2.15 8.57
C ALA A 98 -16.91 2.48 8.06
N SER A 99 -17.73 1.46 7.71
CA SER A 99 -19.07 1.68 7.13
C SER A 99 -20.04 0.55 7.43
N ALA A 100 -21.33 0.85 7.25
CA ALA A 100 -22.43 -0.14 7.32
C ALA A 100 -22.24 -1.29 6.33
N VAL A 101 -21.80 -0.98 5.11
CA VAL A 101 -21.58 -1.96 4.05
C VAL A 101 -20.51 -2.97 4.48
N ALA A 102 -19.38 -2.50 4.96
CA ALA A 102 -18.29 -3.36 5.42
C ALA A 102 -18.72 -4.27 6.60
N ALA A 103 -19.43 -3.72 7.58
CA ALA A 103 -19.92 -4.50 8.70
C ALA A 103 -20.92 -5.58 8.28
N ARG A 104 -21.85 -5.25 7.37
CA ARG A 104 -22.85 -6.21 6.84
C ARG A 104 -22.21 -7.31 6.01
N GLN A 105 -21.20 -6.99 5.19
CA GLN A 105 -20.47 -7.98 4.40
C GLN A 105 -19.69 -8.95 5.30
N CYS A 106 -18.99 -8.44 6.31
CA CYS A 106 -18.32 -9.28 7.31
C CYS A 106 -19.33 -10.18 8.04
N ALA A 107 -20.47 -9.63 8.49
CA ALA A 107 -21.52 -10.38 9.15
C ALA A 107 -22.10 -11.48 8.25
N ALA A 108 -22.34 -11.19 6.97
CA ALA A 108 -22.84 -12.19 6.00
C ALA A 108 -21.86 -13.35 5.81
N MET A 109 -20.56 -13.06 5.72
CA MET A 109 -19.52 -14.08 5.56
C MET A 109 -19.31 -14.95 6.80
N THR A 110 -19.62 -14.42 7.98
CA THR A 110 -19.37 -15.07 9.27
C THR A 110 -20.65 -15.68 9.88
N GLY A 111 -21.80 -15.60 9.20
CA GLY A 111 -23.09 -15.99 9.78
C GLY A 111 -23.49 -15.11 10.98
N GLY A 112 -22.93 -13.93 11.10
CA GLY A 112 -23.11 -13.00 12.20
C GLY A 112 -24.16 -11.92 11.91
N GLN A 113 -24.11 -10.84 12.70
CA GLN A 113 -25.01 -9.69 12.57
C GLN A 113 -24.22 -8.38 12.57
N ALA A 114 -24.62 -7.44 11.70
CA ALA A 114 -24.12 -6.08 11.73
C ALA A 114 -25.04 -5.19 12.56
N GLN A 115 -24.47 -4.41 13.48
CA GLN A 115 -25.20 -3.49 14.34
C GLN A 115 -24.51 -2.12 14.36
N GLN A 116 -25.30 -1.08 14.57
CA GLN A 116 -24.80 0.26 14.82
C GLN A 116 -24.90 0.55 16.34
N VAL A 117 -23.79 0.92 16.93
CA VAL A 117 -23.71 1.29 18.36
C VAL A 117 -23.11 2.69 18.43
N GLU A 118 -23.89 3.66 18.94
CA GLU A 118 -23.46 5.07 19.05
C GLU A 118 -22.82 5.62 17.77
N GLY A 119 -23.46 5.35 16.63
CA GLY A 119 -22.99 5.78 15.31
C GLY A 119 -21.90 4.93 14.68
N LEU A 120 -21.26 4.02 15.43
CA LEU A 120 -20.23 3.11 14.94
C LEU A 120 -20.84 1.81 14.42
N TRP A 121 -20.44 1.35 13.24
CA TRP A 121 -20.84 0.06 12.70
C TRP A 121 -19.88 -1.06 13.11
N ALA A 122 -20.44 -2.18 13.57
CA ALA A 122 -19.68 -3.36 13.96
C ALA A 122 -20.35 -4.65 13.48
N ALA A 123 -19.56 -5.68 13.20
CA ALA A 123 -20.01 -7.03 12.96
C ALA A 123 -19.79 -7.89 14.19
N TYR A 124 -20.83 -8.59 14.64
CA TYR A 124 -20.83 -9.55 15.73
C TYR A 124 -20.97 -10.94 15.17
N PHE A 125 -20.11 -11.86 15.57
CA PHE A 125 -20.06 -13.21 15.02
C PHE A 125 -19.56 -14.23 16.05
N PRO A 126 -19.82 -15.55 15.85
CA PRO A 126 -19.31 -16.60 16.74
C PRO A 126 -17.78 -16.62 16.80
N THR A 127 -17.19 -16.93 17.96
CA THR A 127 -15.73 -16.96 18.17
C THR A 127 -15.02 -17.91 17.20
N GLU A 128 -15.66 -19.01 16.80
CA GLU A 128 -15.12 -20.05 15.93
C GLU A 128 -14.78 -19.53 14.52
N VAL A 129 -15.43 -18.45 14.07
CA VAL A 129 -15.22 -17.86 12.75
C VAL A 129 -14.36 -16.58 12.78
N LEU A 130 -13.70 -16.31 13.91
CA LEU A 130 -12.82 -15.14 14.07
C LEU A 130 -11.77 -15.05 12.95
N ALA A 131 -11.20 -16.17 12.50
CA ALA A 131 -10.21 -16.19 11.42
C ALA A 131 -10.79 -15.67 10.11
N VAL A 132 -12.05 -15.99 9.79
CA VAL A 132 -12.75 -15.50 8.60
C VAL A 132 -12.99 -13.99 8.69
N ALA A 133 -13.45 -13.51 9.85
CA ALA A 133 -13.65 -12.08 10.09
C ALA A 133 -12.35 -11.28 10.01
N ARG A 134 -11.27 -11.84 10.56
CA ARG A 134 -9.93 -11.24 10.50
C ARG A 134 -9.39 -11.19 9.06
N ALA A 135 -9.59 -12.24 8.28
CA ALA A 135 -9.24 -12.25 6.85
C ALA A 135 -10.00 -11.16 6.07
N TYR A 136 -11.31 -11.03 6.33
CA TYR A 136 -12.10 -9.94 5.75
C TYR A 136 -11.55 -8.56 6.17
N TRP A 137 -11.32 -8.33 7.47
CA TRP A 137 -10.71 -7.11 7.99
C TRP A 137 -9.41 -6.76 7.29
N GLN A 138 -8.48 -7.70 7.26
CA GLN A 138 -7.13 -7.51 6.72
C GLN A 138 -7.15 -7.24 5.22
N HIS A 139 -7.73 -8.15 4.43
CA HIS A 139 -7.58 -8.10 2.98
C HIS A 139 -8.43 -6.99 2.35
N THR A 140 -9.66 -6.79 2.82
CA THR A 140 -10.52 -5.73 2.25
C THR A 140 -10.08 -4.32 2.63
N GLY A 141 -9.37 -4.15 3.75
CA GLY A 141 -8.94 -2.85 4.24
C GLY A 141 -10.05 -1.85 4.60
N ARG A 142 -11.31 -2.30 4.67
CA ARG A 142 -12.49 -1.48 5.05
C ARG A 142 -12.60 -1.32 6.56
N ILE A 143 -11.50 -1.11 7.22
CA ILE A 143 -11.33 -1.10 8.67
C ILE A 143 -11.66 0.26 9.28
N LEU A 144 -12.03 0.28 10.55
CA LEU A 144 -12.10 1.51 11.33
C LEU A 144 -10.70 2.08 11.53
N SER A 145 -10.50 3.38 11.31
CA SER A 145 -9.20 4.01 11.55
C SER A 145 -8.96 4.23 13.05
N SER A 146 -7.68 4.36 13.43
CA SER A 146 -7.30 4.67 14.82
C SER A 146 -7.84 6.03 15.29
N ARG A 147 -7.93 7.03 14.39
CA ARG A 147 -8.53 8.34 14.73
C ARG A 147 -10.04 8.24 14.93
N ALA A 148 -10.74 7.48 14.09
CA ALA A 148 -12.16 7.24 14.30
C ALA A 148 -12.41 6.47 15.61
N ALA A 149 -11.56 5.52 15.95
CA ALA A 149 -11.62 4.82 17.24
C ALA A 149 -11.38 5.76 18.42
N GLU A 150 -10.38 6.65 18.33
CA GLU A 150 -10.08 7.65 19.36
C GLU A 150 -11.24 8.61 19.60
N ASP A 151 -11.80 9.16 18.54
CA ASP A 151 -12.95 10.07 18.62
C ASP A 151 -14.16 9.39 19.27
N TRP A 152 -14.47 8.15 18.86
CA TRP A 152 -15.57 7.38 19.44
C TRP A 152 -15.32 7.03 20.91
N LEU A 153 -14.12 6.66 21.29
CA LEU A 153 -13.74 6.35 22.68
C LEU A 153 -13.83 7.59 23.59
N THR A 154 -13.52 8.76 23.06
CA THR A 154 -13.42 10.01 23.81
C THR A 154 -14.79 10.72 23.91
N SER A 155 -15.55 10.75 22.82
CA SER A 155 -16.77 11.56 22.73
C SER A 155 -18.07 10.75 22.59
N GLY A 156 -18.00 9.42 22.42
CA GLY A 156 -19.14 8.55 22.14
C GLY A 156 -19.73 8.73 20.75
N ARG A 157 -19.05 9.42 19.83
CA ARG A 157 -19.57 9.71 18.49
C ARG A 157 -18.44 9.88 17.46
N LEU A 158 -18.76 9.60 16.20
CA LEU A 158 -17.88 9.88 15.08
C LEU A 158 -18.12 11.31 14.55
N GLN A 159 -17.05 11.91 13.98
CA GLN A 159 -17.18 13.18 13.28
C GLN A 159 -18.02 13.00 12.00
N PRO A 160 -18.85 13.98 11.62
CA PRO A 160 -19.56 13.95 10.36
C PRO A 160 -18.58 13.98 9.18
N LYS A 161 -19.05 13.50 8.02
CA LYS A 161 -18.29 13.57 6.78
C LYS A 161 -18.01 15.05 6.42
N ASP A 162 -16.80 15.32 5.97
CA ASP A 162 -16.37 16.65 5.48
C ASP A 162 -16.35 16.63 3.95
N ASP A 163 -17.52 16.88 3.35
CA ASP A 163 -17.69 16.85 1.89
C ASP A 163 -16.88 17.94 1.17
N ALA A 164 -16.66 19.09 1.82
CA ALA A 164 -15.87 20.17 1.24
C ALA A 164 -14.38 19.75 1.14
N LEU A 165 -13.85 19.15 2.20
CA LEU A 165 -12.47 18.68 2.22
C LEU A 165 -12.27 17.44 1.32
N ASP A 166 -13.28 16.56 1.25
CA ASP A 166 -13.31 15.43 0.30
C ASP A 166 -13.20 15.93 -1.15
N GLN A 167 -13.94 17.00 -1.49
CA GLN A 167 -13.87 17.62 -2.82
C GLN A 167 -12.48 18.22 -3.09
N VAL A 168 -11.87 18.92 -2.12
CA VAL A 168 -10.50 19.46 -2.25
C VAL A 168 -9.49 18.35 -2.54
N MET A 169 -9.58 17.23 -1.84
CA MET A 169 -8.67 16.11 -2.08
C MET A 169 -8.90 15.46 -3.45
N ARG A 170 -10.14 15.28 -3.88
CA ARG A 170 -10.43 14.74 -5.22
C ARG A 170 -9.95 15.68 -6.33
N GLU A 171 -10.07 16.98 -6.17
CA GLU A 171 -9.55 17.97 -7.13
C GLU A 171 -8.01 17.94 -7.19
N ARG A 172 -7.34 17.77 -6.03
CA ARG A 172 -5.89 17.60 -5.98
C ARG A 172 -5.45 16.33 -6.72
N LEU A 173 -6.11 15.21 -6.48
CA LEU A 173 -5.84 13.95 -7.19
C LEU A 173 -6.17 14.06 -8.69
N ALA A 174 -7.22 14.79 -9.06
CA ALA A 174 -7.56 15.07 -10.45
C ALA A 174 -6.44 15.82 -11.17
N GLY A 175 -5.85 16.83 -10.51
CA GLY A 175 -4.70 17.56 -11.04
C GLY A 175 -3.47 16.69 -11.25
N TRP A 176 -3.30 15.63 -10.46
CA TRP A 176 -2.18 14.71 -10.61
C TRP A 176 -2.47 13.55 -11.57
N SER A 177 -3.65 12.97 -11.51
CA SER A 177 -4.00 11.79 -12.33
C SER A 177 -4.43 12.14 -13.76
N GLY A 178 -4.94 13.35 -13.98
CA GLY A 178 -5.55 13.77 -15.24
C GLY A 178 -7.03 13.35 -15.39
N ALA A 179 -7.58 12.61 -14.45
CA ALA A 179 -9.00 12.24 -14.45
C ALA A 179 -9.85 13.34 -13.80
N PRO A 180 -11.14 13.53 -14.20
CA PRO A 180 -12.03 14.45 -13.51
C PRO A 180 -12.26 14.07 -12.05
N ALA A 181 -12.38 15.04 -11.14
CA ALA A 181 -12.63 14.82 -9.72
C ALA A 181 -13.90 13.98 -9.44
N SER A 182 -14.89 14.06 -10.33
CA SER A 182 -16.12 13.25 -10.26
C SER A 182 -15.89 11.74 -10.49
N ARG A 183 -14.73 11.39 -11.05
CA ARG A 183 -14.29 10.01 -11.34
C ARG A 183 -13.33 9.46 -10.29
N ILE A 184 -13.17 10.17 -9.18
CA ILE A 184 -12.26 9.79 -8.09
C ILE A 184 -13.08 9.54 -6.83
N SER A 185 -12.80 8.44 -6.12
CA SER A 185 -13.31 8.16 -4.78
C SER A 185 -12.17 8.01 -3.78
N LEU A 186 -12.42 8.43 -2.54
CA LEU A 186 -11.51 8.24 -1.41
C LEU A 186 -11.97 7.05 -0.56
N HIS A 187 -11.01 6.31 -0.03
CA HIS A 187 -11.22 5.06 0.70
C HIS A 187 -10.43 5.04 2.02
N PRO A 188 -10.86 4.23 3.03
CA PRO A 188 -10.15 4.13 4.31
C PRO A 188 -8.74 3.56 4.19
N SER A 189 -8.41 2.89 3.10
CA SER A 189 -7.07 2.34 2.80
C SER A 189 -6.88 2.08 1.31
N GLY A 190 -5.64 1.86 0.86
CA GLY A 190 -5.35 1.41 -0.50
C GLY A 190 -6.04 0.08 -0.82
N MET A 191 -6.04 -0.88 0.11
CA MET A 191 -6.75 -2.15 -0.08
C MET A 191 -8.27 -1.99 -0.20
N ALA A 192 -8.86 -1.00 0.49
CA ALA A 192 -10.28 -0.71 0.32
C ALA A 192 -10.59 -0.16 -1.10
N ALA A 193 -9.66 0.57 -1.71
CA ALA A 193 -9.75 0.99 -3.11
C ALA A 193 -9.65 -0.22 -4.05
N ILE A 194 -8.66 -1.10 -3.86
CA ILE A 194 -8.49 -2.34 -4.64
C ILE A 194 -9.71 -3.26 -4.49
N PHE A 195 -10.23 -3.42 -3.27
CA PHE A 195 -11.43 -4.25 -3.04
C PHE A 195 -12.66 -3.65 -3.71
N SER A 196 -12.81 -2.33 -3.73
CA SER A 196 -13.89 -1.65 -4.46
C SER A 196 -13.75 -1.80 -5.97
N ALA A 197 -12.52 -1.81 -6.51
CA ALA A 197 -12.27 -2.13 -7.91
C ALA A 197 -12.62 -3.61 -8.22
N PHE A 198 -12.22 -4.53 -7.33
CA PHE A 198 -12.59 -5.95 -7.43
C PHE A 198 -14.11 -6.15 -7.47
N GLU A 199 -14.86 -5.53 -6.55
CA GLU A 199 -16.32 -5.60 -6.55
C GLU A 199 -16.92 -5.06 -7.86
N ALA A 200 -16.41 -3.92 -8.36
CA ALA A 200 -16.91 -3.30 -9.57
C ALA A 200 -16.79 -4.19 -10.81
N VAL A 201 -15.70 -4.96 -10.93
CA VAL A 201 -15.51 -5.88 -12.05
C VAL A 201 -16.22 -7.21 -11.84
N THR A 202 -16.23 -7.73 -10.60
CA THR A 202 -16.81 -9.06 -10.29
C THR A 202 -18.32 -9.05 -10.31
N LEU A 203 -18.99 -8.02 -9.79
CA LEU A 203 -20.45 -7.90 -9.79
C LEU A 203 -21.06 -7.91 -11.22
N ARG A 204 -20.33 -7.41 -12.20
CA ARG A 204 -20.76 -7.39 -13.60
C ARG A 204 -20.46 -8.65 -14.37
N ARG A 205 -19.51 -9.42 -13.90
CA ARG A 205 -18.96 -10.60 -14.58
C ARG A 205 -18.98 -11.80 -13.65
N GLN A 206 -20.14 -11.98 -12.98
CA GLN A 206 -20.34 -13.06 -12.04
C GLN A 206 -19.93 -14.42 -12.61
N GLY A 207 -19.32 -15.24 -11.78
CA GLY A 207 -18.85 -16.56 -12.15
C GLY A 207 -17.57 -16.59 -13.00
N ARG A 208 -16.94 -15.43 -13.27
CA ARG A 208 -15.67 -15.35 -14.02
C ARG A 208 -14.51 -15.11 -13.06
N ARG A 209 -13.40 -15.82 -13.29
CA ARG A 209 -12.17 -15.59 -12.52
C ARG A 209 -11.47 -14.33 -12.97
N ASN A 210 -10.61 -13.80 -12.10
CA ASN A 210 -9.72 -12.69 -12.41
C ASN A 210 -8.33 -13.20 -12.82
N VAL A 211 -7.54 -12.31 -13.40
CA VAL A 211 -6.11 -12.55 -13.64
C VAL A 211 -5.31 -11.60 -12.74
N MET A 212 -4.28 -12.11 -12.08
CA MET A 212 -3.21 -11.33 -11.48
C MET A 212 -1.98 -11.39 -12.39
N PHE A 213 -1.59 -10.27 -12.96
CA PHE A 213 -0.49 -10.15 -13.90
C PHE A 213 0.70 -9.47 -13.23
N GLY A 214 1.82 -10.16 -13.11
CA GLY A 214 2.97 -9.77 -12.32
C GLY A 214 2.83 -10.15 -10.84
N PHE A 215 3.94 -10.16 -10.10
CA PHE A 215 3.97 -10.46 -8.67
C PHE A 215 3.44 -9.25 -7.89
N PRO A 216 2.34 -9.38 -7.13
CA PRO A 216 1.69 -8.24 -6.50
C PRO A 216 2.04 -8.11 -5.01
N TYR A 217 1.59 -7.02 -4.43
CA TYR A 217 1.37 -6.95 -2.99
C TYR A 217 0.46 -8.09 -2.52
N THR A 218 0.87 -8.79 -1.47
CA THR A 218 0.26 -10.04 -1.00
C THR A 218 -1.27 -9.99 -0.93
N ASP A 219 -1.82 -8.94 -0.31
CA ASP A 219 -3.26 -8.86 -0.08
C ASP A 219 -4.08 -8.66 -1.37
N THR A 220 -3.51 -8.12 -2.44
CA THR A 220 -4.20 -8.02 -3.74
C THR A 220 -4.48 -9.41 -4.29
N LEU A 221 -3.49 -10.31 -4.29
CA LEU A 221 -3.68 -11.71 -4.69
C LEU A 221 -4.70 -12.41 -3.78
N LYS A 222 -4.59 -12.20 -2.45
CA LYS A 222 -5.53 -12.80 -1.48
C LYS A 222 -6.99 -12.32 -1.65
N ILE A 223 -7.21 -11.09 -2.12
CA ILE A 223 -8.56 -10.65 -2.50
C ILE A 223 -9.10 -11.51 -3.65
N LEU A 224 -8.32 -11.68 -4.71
CA LEU A 224 -8.74 -12.42 -5.90
C LEU A 224 -8.98 -13.91 -5.60
N GLU A 225 -8.16 -14.50 -4.71
CA GLU A 225 -8.28 -15.88 -4.26
C GLU A 225 -9.50 -16.12 -3.36
N LYS A 226 -9.72 -15.24 -2.37
CA LYS A 226 -10.65 -15.52 -1.25
C LYS A 226 -12.06 -14.98 -1.48
N PHE A 227 -12.21 -13.91 -2.25
CA PHE A 227 -13.52 -13.23 -2.44
C PHE A 227 -14.06 -13.38 -3.86
N GLY A 228 -13.28 -13.95 -4.78
CA GLY A 228 -13.68 -14.30 -6.15
C GLY A 228 -13.95 -15.79 -6.33
N VAL A 229 -14.21 -16.17 -7.58
CA VAL A 229 -14.34 -17.57 -7.99
C VAL A 229 -13.00 -18.20 -8.41
N GLY A 230 -11.91 -17.57 -8.05
CA GLY A 230 -10.54 -17.95 -8.37
C GLY A 230 -9.78 -16.89 -9.16
N VAL A 231 -8.48 -17.13 -9.29
CA VAL A 231 -7.53 -16.26 -9.99
C VAL A 231 -6.59 -17.08 -10.85
N GLU A 232 -6.29 -16.59 -12.06
CA GLU A 232 -5.12 -17.03 -12.81
C GLU A 232 -3.96 -16.13 -12.43
N PHE A 233 -2.91 -16.73 -11.88
CA PHE A 233 -1.72 -15.99 -11.45
C PHE A 233 -0.59 -16.15 -12.47
N LEU A 234 -0.12 -15.02 -12.99
CA LEU A 234 0.93 -14.89 -13.99
C LEU A 234 2.09 -14.11 -13.34
N PRO A 235 2.97 -14.79 -12.56
CA PRO A 235 3.84 -14.13 -11.59
C PRO A 235 4.98 -13.29 -12.17
N GLN A 236 5.41 -13.56 -13.41
CA GLN A 236 6.52 -12.84 -14.00
C GLN A 236 6.08 -11.48 -14.60
N GLY A 237 4.84 -11.36 -15.07
CA GLY A 237 4.33 -10.15 -15.68
C GLY A 237 5.11 -9.71 -16.95
N ASP A 238 5.85 -10.64 -17.54
CA ASP A 238 6.72 -10.45 -18.69
C ASP A 238 6.05 -10.81 -20.01
N GLN A 239 6.83 -10.86 -21.09
CA GLN A 239 6.35 -11.24 -22.41
C GLN A 239 5.80 -12.67 -22.46
N SER A 240 6.38 -13.60 -21.71
CA SER A 240 5.92 -14.99 -21.62
C SER A 240 4.53 -15.08 -21.00
N ASP A 241 4.32 -14.35 -19.91
CA ASP A 241 3.02 -14.26 -19.26
C ASP A 241 1.98 -13.51 -20.11
N LEU A 242 2.41 -12.53 -20.91
CA LEU A 242 1.54 -11.84 -21.87
C LEU A 242 1.03 -12.80 -22.96
N GLU A 243 1.89 -13.70 -23.47
CA GLU A 243 1.49 -14.73 -24.41
C GLU A 243 0.57 -15.80 -23.79
N ARG A 244 0.79 -16.13 -22.50
CA ARG A 244 -0.17 -16.99 -21.74
C ARG A 244 -1.51 -16.30 -21.60
N LEU A 245 -1.52 -15.02 -21.20
CA LEU A 245 -2.74 -14.24 -21.08
C LEU A 245 -3.51 -14.16 -22.41
N LYS A 246 -2.81 -13.95 -23.53
CA LYS A 246 -3.42 -13.93 -24.86
C LYS A 246 -4.16 -15.25 -25.18
N ARG A 247 -3.55 -16.39 -24.92
CA ARG A 247 -4.20 -17.71 -25.09
C ARG A 247 -5.39 -17.87 -24.15
N LEU A 248 -5.27 -17.44 -22.91
CA LEU A 248 -6.33 -17.49 -21.91
C LEU A 248 -7.56 -16.70 -22.36
N LEU A 249 -7.36 -15.45 -22.81
CA LEU A 249 -8.44 -14.58 -23.26
C LEU A 249 -9.18 -15.09 -24.50
N GLN A 250 -8.57 -15.98 -25.31
CA GLN A 250 -9.21 -16.63 -26.44
C GLN A 250 -10.12 -17.78 -26.02
N THR A 251 -9.85 -18.41 -24.89
CA THR A 251 -10.53 -19.65 -24.45
C THR A 251 -11.43 -19.45 -23.26
N GLU A 252 -11.23 -18.40 -22.46
CA GLU A 252 -11.94 -18.18 -21.22
C GLU A 252 -12.49 -16.75 -21.09
N SER A 253 -13.61 -16.67 -20.35
CA SER A 253 -14.17 -15.37 -19.97
C SER A 253 -13.60 -14.89 -18.65
N ILE A 254 -12.84 -13.80 -18.67
CA ILE A 254 -12.18 -13.18 -17.52
C ILE A 254 -12.99 -12.00 -16.98
N ALA A 255 -13.02 -11.84 -15.65
CA ALA A 255 -13.70 -10.71 -15.00
C ALA A 255 -12.90 -9.40 -15.11
N GLY A 256 -11.63 -9.43 -14.77
CA GLY A 256 -10.70 -8.31 -14.84
C GLY A 256 -9.26 -8.77 -14.72
N ILE A 257 -8.32 -7.93 -15.14
CA ILE A 257 -6.89 -8.14 -15.03
C ILE A 257 -6.35 -7.10 -14.04
N PHE A 258 -5.69 -7.59 -12.98
CA PHE A 258 -5.04 -6.76 -11.96
C PHE A 258 -3.54 -6.80 -12.16
N CYS A 259 -2.87 -5.66 -12.04
CA CYS A 259 -1.41 -5.56 -12.05
C CYS A 259 -0.95 -4.36 -11.21
N GLU A 260 0.34 -4.32 -10.90
CA GLU A 260 1.00 -3.18 -10.24
C GLU A 260 1.96 -2.49 -11.22
N PHE A 261 2.16 -1.18 -11.05
CA PHE A 261 3.07 -0.42 -11.89
C PHE A 261 3.90 0.58 -11.05
N PRO A 262 5.20 0.25 -10.78
CA PRO A 262 5.83 -1.06 -10.88
C PRO A 262 5.36 -2.04 -9.78
N SER A 263 5.73 -3.31 -9.93
CA SER A 263 5.42 -4.38 -8.97
C SER A 263 6.21 -4.24 -7.64
N ASN A 264 5.84 -5.01 -6.63
CA ASN A 264 6.49 -5.05 -5.33
C ASN A 264 6.77 -6.53 -4.94
N PRO A 265 8.00 -6.96 -4.64
CA PRO A 265 9.19 -6.14 -4.33
C PRO A 265 10.19 -5.96 -5.47
N LEU A 266 10.06 -6.63 -6.61
CA LEU A 266 11.06 -6.62 -7.67
C LEU A 266 11.00 -5.40 -8.61
N LEU A 267 10.04 -4.50 -8.40
CA LEU A 267 9.90 -3.27 -9.20
C LEU A 267 9.82 -3.52 -10.72
N GLN A 268 9.39 -4.73 -11.11
CA GLN A 268 9.16 -5.09 -12.50
C GLN A 268 8.05 -4.24 -13.11
N VAL A 269 8.19 -3.90 -14.38
CA VAL A 269 7.31 -3.00 -15.09
C VAL A 269 6.59 -3.76 -16.21
N PRO A 270 5.29 -4.06 -16.06
CA PRO A 270 4.54 -4.69 -17.15
C PRO A 270 4.42 -3.73 -18.34
N HIS A 271 4.46 -4.27 -19.57
CA HIS A 271 4.22 -3.47 -20.76
C HIS A 271 2.74 -3.07 -20.85
N LEU A 272 2.37 -2.09 -20.00
CA LEU A 272 0.99 -1.70 -19.75
C LEU A 272 0.19 -1.30 -21.01
N PRO A 273 0.75 -0.53 -21.98
CA PRO A 273 0.04 -0.25 -23.24
C PRO A 273 -0.37 -1.52 -23.99
N HIS A 274 0.50 -2.52 -24.05
CA HIS A 274 0.23 -3.77 -24.74
C HIS A 274 -0.77 -4.65 -23.98
N LEU A 275 -0.59 -4.75 -22.65
CA LEU A 275 -1.52 -5.45 -21.77
C LEU A 275 -2.94 -4.89 -21.90
N HIS A 276 -3.09 -3.56 -21.83
CA HIS A 276 -4.39 -2.90 -21.94
C HIS A 276 -5.01 -3.07 -23.33
N ALA A 277 -4.23 -2.92 -24.41
CA ALA A 277 -4.74 -3.12 -25.78
C ALA A 277 -5.24 -4.56 -25.99
N LEU A 278 -4.48 -5.56 -25.49
CA LEU A 278 -4.89 -6.97 -25.53
C LEU A 278 -6.17 -7.21 -24.76
N ALA A 279 -6.24 -6.72 -23.53
CA ALA A 279 -7.43 -6.87 -22.67
C ALA A 279 -8.68 -6.20 -23.26
N ALA A 280 -8.52 -4.97 -23.78
CA ALA A 280 -9.60 -4.20 -24.40
C ALA A 280 -10.16 -4.88 -25.65
N ALA A 281 -9.35 -5.55 -26.47
CA ALA A 281 -9.80 -6.33 -27.63
C ALA A 281 -10.74 -7.48 -27.23
N HIS A 282 -10.64 -7.96 -25.98
CA HIS A 282 -11.53 -8.97 -25.41
C HIS A 282 -12.59 -8.38 -24.46
N GLY A 283 -12.68 -7.05 -24.37
CA GLY A 283 -13.60 -6.34 -23.50
C GLY A 283 -13.32 -6.58 -22.00
N VAL A 284 -12.09 -6.90 -21.59
CA VAL A 284 -11.70 -7.17 -20.19
C VAL A 284 -11.05 -5.94 -19.60
N PRO A 285 -11.55 -5.40 -18.47
CA PRO A 285 -10.96 -4.23 -17.85
C PRO A 285 -9.61 -4.53 -17.17
N VAL A 286 -8.71 -3.54 -17.21
CA VAL A 286 -7.40 -3.56 -16.54
C VAL A 286 -7.45 -2.64 -15.33
N ILE A 287 -7.08 -3.19 -14.17
CA ILE A 287 -6.99 -2.51 -12.87
C ILE A 287 -5.52 -2.41 -12.49
N VAL A 288 -5.03 -1.18 -12.31
CA VAL A 288 -3.62 -0.94 -12.00
C VAL A 288 -3.49 -0.35 -10.60
N ASP A 289 -2.63 -0.93 -9.78
CA ASP A 289 -2.15 -0.30 -8.56
C ASP A 289 -0.88 0.50 -8.87
N ASP A 290 -0.95 1.83 -8.76
CA ASP A 290 0.17 2.74 -9.02
C ASP A 290 0.84 3.27 -7.75
N THR A 291 0.62 2.62 -6.63
CA THR A 291 1.11 3.09 -5.30
C THR A 291 2.61 3.40 -5.29
N ILE A 292 3.42 2.66 -6.03
CA ILE A 292 4.88 2.86 -6.13
C ILE A 292 5.22 3.82 -7.27
N GLY A 293 4.61 3.63 -8.45
CA GLY A 293 4.80 4.51 -9.62
C GLY A 293 4.36 5.94 -9.34
N THR A 294 3.22 6.09 -8.77
CA THR A 294 2.53 7.32 -8.39
C THR A 294 2.12 8.21 -9.56
N PHE A 295 1.05 8.97 -9.39
CA PHE A 295 0.58 9.97 -10.38
C PHE A 295 1.60 11.08 -10.68
N HIS A 296 2.65 11.22 -9.87
CA HIS A 296 3.71 12.21 -10.11
C HIS A 296 4.67 11.73 -11.20
N ASN A 297 5.04 10.46 -11.17
CA ASN A 297 6.08 9.92 -12.02
C ASN A 297 5.57 9.45 -13.39
N VAL A 298 4.37 8.83 -13.41
CA VAL A 298 3.89 8.12 -14.61
C VAL A 298 2.48 8.54 -15.02
N ASN A 299 2.19 8.46 -16.32
CA ASN A 299 0.87 8.67 -16.89
C ASN A 299 0.29 7.34 -17.37
N ILE A 300 -0.33 6.61 -16.48
CA ILE A 300 -0.93 5.30 -16.78
C ILE A 300 -2.43 5.37 -17.08
N LEU A 301 -3.08 6.53 -16.89
CA LEU A 301 -4.52 6.67 -17.10
C LEU A 301 -5.00 6.20 -18.49
N PRO A 302 -4.29 6.44 -19.59
CA PRO A 302 -4.70 5.94 -20.92
C PRO A 302 -4.65 4.40 -21.05
N HIS A 303 -4.01 3.71 -20.13
CA HIS A 303 -3.71 2.28 -20.20
C HIS A 303 -4.27 1.48 -19.02
N ALA A 304 -5.25 2.05 -18.33
CA ALA A 304 -5.97 1.40 -17.23
C ALA A 304 -7.45 1.80 -17.25
N ASP A 305 -8.33 0.90 -16.90
CA ASP A 305 -9.76 1.20 -16.71
C ASP A 305 -10.04 1.74 -15.30
N LEU A 306 -9.32 1.20 -14.32
CA LEU A 306 -9.30 1.66 -12.93
C LEU A 306 -7.85 1.79 -12.44
N ILE A 307 -7.59 2.85 -11.68
CA ILE A 307 -6.30 3.01 -10.98
C ILE A 307 -6.56 3.09 -9.48
N ALA A 308 -6.02 2.14 -8.74
CA ALA A 308 -6.02 2.15 -7.29
C ALA A 308 -4.69 2.69 -6.77
N THR A 309 -4.72 3.50 -5.70
CA THR A 309 -3.51 4.06 -5.10
C THR A 309 -3.64 4.05 -3.59
N SER A 310 -2.62 3.58 -2.89
CA SER A 310 -2.52 3.78 -1.44
C SER A 310 -1.99 5.19 -1.15
N LEU A 311 -2.89 6.08 -0.77
CA LEU A 311 -2.54 7.46 -0.37
C LEU A 311 -1.76 7.51 0.96
N THR A 312 -1.80 6.43 1.74
CA THR A 312 -0.99 6.18 2.94
C THR A 312 0.51 6.36 2.69
N LYS A 313 0.96 6.03 1.47
CA LYS A 313 2.36 5.91 1.07
C LYS A 313 2.92 7.28 0.65
N ALA A 314 3.52 7.39 -0.51
CA ALA A 314 4.20 8.58 -0.98
C ALA A 314 3.34 9.86 -0.95
N ILE A 315 2.03 9.75 -1.18
CA ILE A 315 1.15 10.92 -1.21
C ILE A 315 1.02 11.56 0.17
N SER A 316 0.77 10.78 1.24
CA SER A 316 0.84 11.29 2.61
C SER A 316 2.29 11.59 3.02
N GLY A 317 3.19 10.63 2.87
CA GLY A 317 4.61 10.79 3.17
C GLY A 317 4.98 10.77 4.66
N GLU A 318 4.04 10.89 5.58
CA GLU A 318 4.32 10.96 7.02
C GLU A 318 4.26 9.58 7.71
N GLY A 319 3.48 8.64 7.17
CA GLY A 319 3.31 7.33 7.78
C GLY A 319 2.37 7.32 8.99
N ASP A 320 1.49 8.31 9.12
CA ASP A 320 0.57 8.52 10.25
C ASP A 320 -0.92 8.50 9.87
N VAL A 321 -1.26 8.20 8.63
CA VAL A 321 -2.65 8.11 8.15
C VAL A 321 -2.81 6.99 7.13
N MET A 322 -3.91 6.25 7.22
CA MET A 322 -4.32 5.31 6.18
C MET A 322 -5.36 5.95 5.27
N ALA A 323 -5.15 5.84 3.97
CA ALA A 323 -6.08 6.27 2.95
C ALA A 323 -5.81 5.57 1.61
N GLY A 324 -6.81 5.55 0.74
CA GLY A 324 -6.70 5.08 -0.63
C GLY A 324 -7.52 5.94 -1.58
N SER A 325 -7.22 5.85 -2.86
CA SER A 325 -8.07 6.40 -3.92
C SER A 325 -8.31 5.38 -5.02
N LEU A 326 -9.46 5.50 -5.66
CA LEU A 326 -9.79 4.78 -6.88
C LEU A 326 -10.17 5.81 -7.94
N VAL A 327 -9.50 5.74 -9.09
CA VAL A 327 -9.72 6.59 -10.26
C VAL A 327 -10.32 5.74 -11.36
N ILE A 328 -11.45 6.18 -11.93
CA ILE A 328 -12.04 5.58 -13.13
C ILE A 328 -11.54 6.32 -14.35
N ASN A 329 -11.02 5.60 -15.31
CA ASN A 329 -10.70 6.17 -16.63
C ASN A 329 -12.01 6.59 -17.34
N PRO A 330 -12.19 7.89 -17.65
CA PRO A 330 -13.42 8.36 -18.31
C PRO A 330 -13.59 7.84 -19.74
N SER A 331 -12.55 7.25 -20.33
CA SER A 331 -12.56 6.67 -21.68
C SER A 331 -12.42 5.14 -21.68
N GLY A 332 -12.36 4.50 -20.48
CA GLY A 332 -12.17 3.07 -20.34
C GLY A 332 -13.47 2.28 -20.39
N LEU A 333 -13.37 0.95 -20.31
CA LEU A 333 -14.50 0.01 -20.35
C LEU A 333 -15.51 0.18 -19.19
N LEU A 334 -15.12 0.92 -18.15
CA LEU A 334 -15.94 1.17 -16.95
C LEU A 334 -16.39 2.62 -16.84
N ALA A 335 -16.26 3.42 -17.91
CA ALA A 335 -16.57 4.84 -17.93
C ALA A 335 -18.03 5.17 -17.53
N ASP A 336 -18.98 4.31 -17.89
CA ASP A 336 -20.42 4.49 -17.59
C ASP A 336 -20.80 4.13 -16.15
N GLN A 337 -19.82 3.67 -15.36
CA GLN A 337 -20.09 3.21 -14.01
C GLN A 337 -20.21 4.36 -13.01
N PRO A 338 -21.07 4.22 -11.97
CA PRO A 338 -20.94 5.00 -10.77
C PRO A 338 -19.56 4.75 -10.15
N THR A 339 -18.99 5.78 -9.56
CA THR A 339 -17.66 5.66 -8.93
C THR A 339 -17.75 4.68 -7.75
N PRO A 340 -17.03 3.53 -7.79
CA PRO A 340 -17.14 2.52 -6.76
C PRO A 340 -16.68 3.03 -5.40
N GLY A 341 -17.35 2.60 -4.33
CA GLY A 341 -16.95 2.92 -2.96
C GLY A 341 -17.16 4.38 -2.54
N ARG A 342 -17.90 5.20 -3.31
CA ARG A 342 -18.10 6.63 -3.01
C ARG A 342 -18.76 6.86 -1.63
N ASP A 343 -19.57 5.91 -1.18
CA ASP A 343 -20.24 5.98 0.13
C ASP A 343 -19.39 5.42 1.28
N SER A 344 -18.24 4.83 0.98
CA SER A 344 -17.28 4.27 1.96
C SER A 344 -16.16 5.24 2.33
N GLY A 345 -16.41 6.54 2.23
CA GLY A 345 -15.42 7.61 2.27
C GLY A 345 -14.43 7.56 3.43
N LEU A 346 -13.33 8.27 3.26
CA LEU A 346 -12.28 8.45 4.27
C LEU A 346 -12.85 9.21 5.48
N TYR A 347 -12.50 8.78 6.70
CA TYR A 347 -12.94 9.43 7.93
C TYR A 347 -12.45 10.89 8.00
N ALA A 348 -13.28 11.81 8.50
CA ALA A 348 -13.02 13.25 8.44
C ALA A 348 -11.68 13.67 9.09
N ALA A 349 -11.31 13.06 10.23
CA ALA A 349 -10.04 13.36 10.88
C ALA A 349 -8.83 12.84 10.08
N ASP A 350 -8.94 11.66 9.45
CA ASP A 350 -7.90 11.14 8.55
C ASP A 350 -7.79 11.97 7.28
N LEU A 351 -8.92 12.44 6.75
CA LEU A 351 -8.97 13.31 5.58
C LEU A 351 -8.24 14.63 5.83
N LYS A 352 -8.39 15.24 7.01
CA LYS A 352 -7.67 16.46 7.41
C LYS A 352 -6.16 16.25 7.45
N VAL A 353 -5.73 15.11 7.98
CA VAL A 353 -4.31 14.76 8.04
C VAL A 353 -3.76 14.50 6.64
N LEU A 354 -4.46 13.73 5.82
CA LEU A 354 -4.07 13.46 4.44
C LEU A 354 -3.97 14.73 3.60
N GLU A 355 -4.95 15.63 3.73
CA GLU A 355 -4.95 16.91 2.99
C GLU A 355 -3.70 17.72 3.33
N ARG A 356 -3.40 17.88 4.63
CA ARG A 356 -2.19 18.58 5.10
C ARG A 356 -0.92 17.92 4.56
N ASN A 357 -0.79 16.61 4.75
CA ASN A 357 0.42 15.85 4.44
C ASN A 357 0.70 15.79 2.93
N SER A 358 -0.32 15.84 2.09
CA SER A 358 -0.18 15.72 0.63
C SER A 358 0.18 17.04 -0.09
N ARG A 359 0.24 18.18 0.63
CA ARG A 359 0.45 19.50 0.00
C ARG A 359 1.79 19.61 -0.73
N ASP A 360 2.82 19.02 -0.19
CA ASP A 360 4.19 19.06 -0.72
C ASP A 360 4.61 17.79 -1.47
N PHE A 361 3.68 16.85 -1.69
CA PHE A 361 3.94 15.56 -2.33
C PHE A 361 4.80 15.64 -3.60
N PRO A 362 4.55 16.54 -4.58
CA PRO A 362 5.37 16.61 -5.79
C PRO A 362 6.83 17.00 -5.50
N THR A 363 7.05 17.86 -4.52
CA THR A 363 8.41 18.31 -4.15
C THR A 363 9.19 17.20 -3.45
N ARG A 364 8.55 16.51 -2.49
CA ARG A 364 9.13 15.34 -1.81
C ARG A 364 9.46 14.23 -2.79
N MET A 365 8.54 13.97 -3.72
CA MET A 365 8.73 12.91 -4.72
C MET A 365 9.95 13.16 -5.61
N ARG A 366 10.16 14.39 -6.07
CA ARG A 366 11.37 14.75 -6.83
C ARG A 366 12.65 14.48 -6.05
N GLN A 367 12.69 14.87 -4.77
CA GLN A 367 13.86 14.64 -3.91
C GLN A 367 14.12 13.15 -3.68
N ALA A 368 13.07 12.40 -3.35
CA ALA A 368 13.15 10.96 -3.11
C ALA A 368 13.54 10.19 -4.38
N ASN A 369 13.00 10.54 -5.55
CA ASN A 369 13.39 9.98 -6.84
C ASN A 369 14.89 10.16 -7.11
N ALA A 370 15.39 11.40 -6.93
CA ALA A 370 16.81 11.71 -7.16
C ALA A 370 17.74 10.93 -6.21
N ASN A 371 17.31 10.77 -4.95
CA ASN A 371 18.06 9.96 -3.98
C ASN A 371 18.00 8.45 -4.34
N ALA A 372 16.84 7.94 -4.71
CA ALA A 372 16.67 6.54 -5.08
C ALA A 372 17.50 6.16 -6.31
N GLU A 373 17.52 6.99 -7.33
CA GLU A 373 18.34 6.76 -8.53
C GLU A 373 19.83 6.72 -8.19
N ARG A 374 20.32 7.68 -7.38
CA ARG A 374 21.71 7.69 -6.92
C ARG A 374 22.06 6.48 -6.10
N LEU A 375 21.15 6.06 -5.21
CA LEU A 375 21.35 4.89 -4.37
C LEU A 375 21.35 3.59 -5.20
N ALA A 376 20.44 3.47 -6.14
CA ALA A 376 20.37 2.29 -7.03
C ALA A 376 21.68 2.11 -7.82
N ARG A 377 22.22 3.20 -8.40
CA ARG A 377 23.52 3.18 -9.10
C ARG A 377 24.67 2.84 -8.13
N PHE A 378 24.70 3.47 -6.95
CA PHE A 378 25.72 3.20 -5.93
C PHE A 378 25.73 1.73 -5.51
N LEU A 379 24.55 1.10 -5.34
CA LEU A 379 24.43 -0.30 -4.98
C LEU A 379 24.80 -1.23 -6.15
N ALA A 380 24.40 -0.89 -7.37
CA ALA A 380 24.72 -1.70 -8.55
C ALA A 380 26.23 -1.77 -8.85
N ASP A 381 26.97 -0.72 -8.50
CA ASP A 381 28.42 -0.68 -8.63
C ASP A 381 29.17 -1.30 -7.43
N HIS A 382 28.44 -1.72 -6.37
CA HIS A 382 29.09 -2.17 -5.14
C HIS A 382 29.40 -3.68 -5.15
N PRO A 383 30.67 -4.12 -4.85
CA PRO A 383 31.11 -5.51 -5.01
C PRO A 383 30.41 -6.52 -4.09
N THR A 384 29.72 -6.08 -3.02
CA THR A 384 28.99 -6.97 -2.11
C THR A 384 27.55 -7.21 -2.54
N ILE A 385 27.07 -6.49 -3.56
CA ILE A 385 25.69 -6.57 -4.05
C ILE A 385 25.65 -7.46 -5.29
N GLU A 386 24.74 -8.43 -5.27
CA GLU A 386 24.51 -9.36 -6.38
C GLU A 386 23.57 -8.74 -7.42
N GLU A 387 22.46 -8.15 -6.96
CA GLU A 387 21.44 -7.61 -7.85
C GLU A 387 20.71 -6.42 -7.22
N VAL A 388 20.32 -5.46 -8.06
CA VAL A 388 19.52 -4.28 -7.67
C VAL A 388 18.31 -4.18 -8.58
N PHE A 389 17.13 -4.14 -7.98
CA PHE A 389 15.85 -4.01 -8.66
C PHE A 389 15.37 -2.55 -8.56
N TYR A 390 15.36 -1.86 -9.68
CA TYR A 390 14.93 -0.46 -9.78
C TYR A 390 14.57 -0.12 -11.21
N PRO A 391 13.42 0.51 -11.52
CA PRO A 391 13.03 0.77 -12.91
C PRO A 391 14.02 1.62 -13.71
N GLY A 392 14.78 2.49 -13.02
CA GLY A 392 15.81 3.32 -13.66
C GLY A 392 17.11 2.57 -14.03
N LEU A 393 17.24 1.30 -13.67
CA LEU A 393 18.35 0.42 -14.10
C LEU A 393 17.88 -0.61 -15.14
N ASP A 394 16.58 -0.73 -15.37
CA ASP A 394 16.02 -1.61 -16.41
C ASP A 394 16.42 -1.07 -17.80
N PRO A 395 17.04 -1.88 -18.67
CA PRO A 395 17.37 -1.47 -20.02
C PRO A 395 16.15 -1.29 -20.94
N SER A 396 14.98 -1.79 -20.53
CA SER A 396 13.74 -1.57 -21.28
C SER A 396 13.28 -0.11 -21.17
N THR A 397 12.60 0.40 -22.20
CA THR A 397 12.05 1.76 -22.18
C THR A 397 10.63 1.83 -21.61
N VAL A 398 10.04 0.71 -21.22
CA VAL A 398 8.62 0.60 -20.87
C VAL A 398 8.19 1.60 -19.79
N TYR A 399 9.01 1.77 -18.73
CA TYR A 399 8.71 2.77 -17.73
C TYR A 399 8.86 4.21 -18.26
N GLN A 400 9.94 4.45 -19.01
CA GLN A 400 10.25 5.77 -19.59
C GLN A 400 9.17 6.25 -20.55
N ASP A 401 8.59 5.35 -21.35
CA ASP A 401 7.53 5.66 -22.31
C ASP A 401 6.25 6.19 -21.63
N LEU A 402 6.05 5.85 -20.37
CA LEU A 402 4.92 6.31 -19.56
C LEU A 402 5.30 7.41 -18.53
N GLN A 403 6.58 7.79 -18.47
CA GLN A 403 7.07 8.78 -17.52
C GLN A 403 6.54 10.17 -17.86
N LYS A 404 6.10 10.89 -16.83
CA LYS A 404 5.66 12.29 -16.97
C LYS A 404 6.86 13.24 -17.05
N PRO A 405 6.71 14.41 -17.69
CA PRO A 405 7.71 15.46 -17.60
C PRO A 405 7.99 15.84 -16.15
N GLY A 406 9.26 15.75 -15.74
CA GLY A 406 9.69 15.98 -14.35
C GLY A 406 9.40 14.84 -13.37
N GLY A 407 8.88 13.71 -13.84
CA GLY A 407 8.79 12.46 -13.09
C GLY A 407 10.15 11.77 -12.96
N GLY A 408 10.25 10.82 -12.04
CA GLY A 408 11.40 9.94 -11.84
C GLY A 408 10.99 8.48 -11.92
N PHE A 409 11.90 7.60 -11.51
CA PHE A 409 11.69 6.14 -11.53
C PHE A 409 11.09 5.59 -10.23
N GLY A 410 10.61 6.46 -9.33
CA GLY A 410 10.09 6.08 -8.02
C GLY A 410 11.13 6.16 -6.91
N ALA A 411 10.66 6.05 -5.69
CA ALA A 411 11.46 6.17 -4.47
C ALA A 411 11.63 4.82 -3.75
N VAL A 412 11.30 3.71 -4.40
CA VAL A 412 11.46 2.36 -3.85
C VAL A 412 12.44 1.60 -4.73
N LEU A 413 13.36 0.89 -4.10
CA LEU A 413 14.24 -0.08 -4.74
C LEU A 413 14.38 -1.31 -3.87
N SER A 414 14.78 -2.41 -4.46
CA SER A 414 15.17 -3.61 -3.73
C SER A 414 16.56 -4.05 -4.14
N PHE A 415 17.28 -4.75 -3.27
CA PHE A 415 18.57 -5.30 -3.61
C PHE A 415 18.81 -6.65 -2.90
N LEU A 416 19.66 -7.47 -3.51
CA LEU A 416 20.11 -8.74 -2.99
C LEU A 416 21.63 -8.69 -2.80
N PRO A 417 22.16 -8.87 -1.59
CA PRO A 417 23.60 -9.04 -1.38
C PRO A 417 24.06 -10.43 -1.81
N HIS A 418 25.32 -10.56 -2.23
CA HIS A 418 25.95 -11.85 -2.36
C HIS A 418 25.86 -12.66 -1.05
N GLN A 419 25.63 -13.97 -1.15
CA GLN A 419 25.42 -14.84 0.01
C GLN A 419 24.27 -14.36 0.91
N GLY A 420 23.12 -14.02 0.32
CA GLY A 420 21.99 -13.36 0.98
C GLY A 420 21.63 -13.91 2.36
N ALA A 421 21.64 -15.24 2.53
CA ALA A 421 21.31 -15.88 3.82
C ALA A 421 22.18 -15.42 5.00
N THR A 422 23.44 -15.09 4.76
CA THR A 422 24.41 -14.63 5.78
C THR A 422 24.53 -13.11 5.79
N SER A 423 24.63 -12.51 4.60
CA SER A 423 24.94 -11.07 4.46
C SER A 423 23.74 -10.19 4.76
N THR A 424 22.54 -10.60 4.35
CA THR A 424 21.34 -9.74 4.49
C THR A 424 20.98 -9.41 5.94
N PRO A 425 20.92 -10.38 6.90
CA PRO A 425 20.70 -10.05 8.29
C PRO A 425 21.71 -9.05 8.83
N HIS A 426 23.00 -9.27 8.52
CA HIS A 426 24.08 -8.40 8.97
C HIS A 426 23.98 -6.98 8.39
N ILE A 427 23.73 -6.85 7.08
CA ILE A 427 23.54 -5.54 6.43
C ILE A 427 22.28 -4.84 7.00
N PHE A 428 21.17 -5.56 7.17
CA PHE A 428 19.95 -5.02 7.75
C PHE A 428 20.18 -4.41 9.13
N GLU A 429 20.91 -5.11 10.00
CA GLU A 429 21.19 -4.65 11.37
C GLU A 429 22.24 -3.54 11.45
N ARG A 430 23.08 -3.36 10.42
CA ARG A 430 24.07 -2.27 10.35
C ARG A 430 23.55 -1.02 9.65
N LEU A 431 22.48 -1.13 8.86
CA LEU A 431 21.89 0.03 8.19
C LEU A 431 21.27 0.98 9.21
N ASN A 432 21.82 2.19 9.29
CA ASN A 432 21.28 3.29 10.11
C ASN A 432 20.11 3.97 9.40
N LEU A 433 19.04 3.18 9.14
CA LEU A 433 17.74 3.60 8.60
C LEU A 433 16.64 3.11 9.52
N SER A 434 15.48 3.77 9.49
CA SER A 434 14.34 3.27 10.25
C SER A 434 13.90 1.89 9.72
N ARG A 435 13.77 0.89 10.61
CA ARG A 435 13.47 -0.50 10.26
C ARG A 435 11.99 -0.77 10.39
N GLY A 436 11.26 -0.51 9.31
CA GLY A 436 9.80 -0.52 9.32
C GLY A 436 9.16 -1.09 8.06
N ILE A 437 7.95 -1.59 8.21
CA ILE A 437 7.22 -2.34 7.19
C ILE A 437 6.55 -1.50 6.10
N SER A 438 6.47 -0.16 6.26
CA SER A 438 5.81 0.72 5.30
C SER A 438 6.75 1.16 4.16
N LEU A 439 6.35 2.13 3.36
CA LEU A 439 7.13 2.76 2.30
C LEU A 439 6.58 4.16 1.96
N GLY A 440 7.33 4.94 1.18
CA GLY A 440 6.87 6.22 0.64
C GLY A 440 6.90 7.36 1.66
N THR A 441 7.73 7.26 2.70
CA THR A 441 7.83 8.29 3.75
C THR A 441 8.91 9.33 3.45
N HIS A 442 8.85 10.48 4.14
CA HIS A 442 9.89 11.52 4.13
C HIS A 442 11.28 10.98 4.50
N TYR A 443 11.31 10.00 5.37
CA TYR A 443 12.49 9.32 5.88
C TYR A 443 12.64 7.94 5.25
N SER A 444 13.86 7.50 5.09
CA SER A 444 14.14 6.20 4.51
C SER A 444 13.77 5.06 5.46
N LEU A 445 13.20 4.01 4.87
CA LEU A 445 12.86 2.76 5.57
C LEU A 445 13.58 1.59 4.91
N VAL A 446 14.09 0.67 5.73
CA VAL A 446 14.54 -0.65 5.27
C VAL A 446 13.60 -1.74 5.78
N CYS A 447 13.31 -2.70 4.92
CA CYS A 447 12.38 -3.78 5.21
C CYS A 447 12.88 -5.10 4.58
N PRO A 448 13.07 -6.18 5.35
CA PRO A 448 13.24 -7.53 4.81
C PRO A 448 11.88 -8.06 4.34
N TYR A 449 11.46 -7.55 3.18
CA TYR A 449 10.07 -7.63 2.72
C TYR A 449 9.53 -9.07 2.66
N VAL A 450 10.33 -9.99 2.12
CA VAL A 450 9.87 -11.37 1.92
C VAL A 450 9.71 -12.10 3.26
N GLN A 451 10.59 -11.80 4.23
CA GLN A 451 10.48 -12.33 5.59
C GLN A 451 9.24 -11.83 6.35
N LEU A 452 8.71 -10.65 5.99
CA LEU A 452 7.51 -10.09 6.63
C LEU A 452 6.23 -10.40 5.84
N ALA A 453 6.30 -10.40 4.52
CA ALA A 453 5.10 -10.57 3.70
C ALA A 453 4.80 -12.04 3.34
N HIS A 454 5.82 -12.89 3.33
CA HIS A 454 5.77 -14.27 2.81
C HIS A 454 6.46 -15.28 3.73
N TYR A 455 6.63 -14.98 5.03
CA TYR A 455 7.36 -15.83 5.98
C TYR A 455 6.91 -17.30 5.97
N HIS A 456 5.61 -17.52 5.90
CA HIS A 456 5.03 -18.85 5.90
C HIS A 456 4.93 -19.51 4.51
N GLU A 457 5.42 -18.85 3.47
CA GLU A 457 5.34 -19.30 2.06
C GLU A 457 6.65 -18.97 1.28
N LEU A 458 7.82 -19.03 1.96
CA LEU A 458 9.12 -18.67 1.36
C LEU A 458 9.47 -19.50 0.11
N ASP A 459 9.13 -20.79 0.09
CA ASP A 459 9.38 -21.64 -1.07
C ASP A 459 8.49 -21.28 -2.26
N TRP A 460 7.25 -20.88 -1.99
CA TRP A 460 6.36 -20.34 -3.02
C TRP A 460 6.91 -19.02 -3.58
N ALA A 461 7.39 -18.11 -2.72
CA ALA A 461 8.02 -16.87 -3.17
C ALA A 461 9.24 -17.14 -4.07
N ARG A 462 10.12 -18.10 -3.67
CA ARG A 462 11.23 -18.54 -4.52
C ARG A 462 10.76 -19.08 -5.87
N SER A 463 9.70 -19.88 -5.90
CA SER A 463 9.15 -20.40 -7.15
C SER A 463 8.62 -19.32 -8.08
N CYS A 464 8.28 -18.15 -7.54
CA CYS A 464 7.91 -16.95 -8.28
C CYS A 464 9.11 -16.04 -8.65
N GLY A 465 10.35 -16.46 -8.30
CA GLY A 465 11.56 -15.68 -8.59
C GLY A 465 11.92 -14.63 -7.52
N ILE A 466 11.32 -14.70 -6.32
CA ILE A 466 11.55 -13.72 -5.25
C ILE A 466 12.47 -14.34 -4.19
N ASP A 467 13.68 -13.78 -4.05
CA ASP A 467 14.62 -14.27 -3.06
C ASP A 467 14.19 -13.87 -1.63
N PRO A 468 14.18 -14.80 -0.66
CA PRO A 468 13.82 -14.54 0.74
C PRO A 468 14.70 -13.52 1.46
N PHE A 469 15.90 -13.30 0.98
CA PHE A 469 16.88 -12.40 1.60
C PHE A 469 16.97 -11.03 0.92
N LEU A 470 16.02 -10.71 0.08
CA LEU A 470 15.90 -9.43 -0.56
C LEU A 470 15.57 -8.33 0.47
N LEU A 471 16.32 -7.22 0.45
CA LEU A 471 16.01 -6.01 1.21
C LEU A 471 15.33 -4.98 0.30
N ARG A 472 14.17 -4.48 0.76
CA ARG A 472 13.48 -3.36 0.11
C ARG A 472 13.78 -2.07 0.85
N ILE A 473 14.18 -1.05 0.11
CA ILE A 473 14.42 0.30 0.62
C ILE A 473 13.33 1.24 0.08
N SER A 474 12.66 1.93 0.98
CA SER A 474 11.90 3.14 0.66
C SER A 474 12.79 4.32 0.93
N VAL A 475 13.19 5.02 -0.10
CA VAL A 475 14.14 6.12 -0.02
C VAL A 475 13.41 7.42 0.29
N GLY A 476 13.87 8.13 1.31
CA GLY A 476 13.31 9.40 1.75
C GLY A 476 14.00 10.62 1.13
N SER A 477 13.77 11.75 1.79
CA SER A 477 14.31 13.06 1.38
C SER A 477 15.56 13.49 2.16
N GLU A 478 16.24 12.56 2.83
CA GLU A 478 17.50 12.83 3.51
C GLU A 478 18.55 13.42 2.56
N PRO A 479 19.50 14.23 3.05
CA PRO A 479 20.65 14.65 2.25
C PRO A 479 21.42 13.44 1.69
N TRP A 480 21.68 13.44 0.38
CA TRP A 480 22.38 12.34 -0.29
C TRP A 480 23.71 11.92 0.39
N PRO A 481 24.60 12.87 0.86
CA PRO A 481 25.81 12.47 1.56
C PRO A 481 25.53 11.62 2.80
N THR A 482 24.46 11.91 3.54
CA THR A 482 24.04 11.14 4.73
C THR A 482 23.60 9.72 4.34
N LEU A 483 22.77 9.58 3.30
CA LEU A 483 22.36 8.26 2.81
C LEU A 483 23.56 7.46 2.33
N LYS A 484 24.41 8.05 1.50
CA LYS A 484 25.62 7.38 1.00
C LYS A 484 26.52 6.88 2.13
N GLU A 485 26.75 7.70 3.16
CA GLU A 485 27.56 7.32 4.32
C GLU A 485 26.97 6.12 5.06
N ARG A 486 25.65 6.13 5.31
CA ARG A 486 24.94 5.03 6.00
C ARG A 486 25.09 3.69 5.25
N PHE A 487 24.91 3.70 3.93
CA PHE A 487 25.10 2.51 3.11
C PHE A 487 26.57 2.08 3.02
N THR A 488 27.50 3.02 2.86
CA THR A 488 28.94 2.69 2.85
C THR A 488 29.35 1.97 4.13
N ARG A 489 28.89 2.45 5.30
CA ARG A 489 29.20 1.81 6.60
C ARG A 489 28.55 0.43 6.76
N ALA A 490 27.34 0.24 6.22
CA ALA A 490 26.64 -1.04 6.36
C ALA A 490 27.20 -2.13 5.44
N LEU A 491 27.78 -1.73 4.30
CA LEU A 491 28.32 -2.64 3.27
C LEU A 491 29.83 -2.90 3.42
N SER A 492 30.49 -2.23 4.37
CA SER A 492 31.95 -2.41 4.65
C SER A 492 32.27 -3.63 5.53
#